data_330da80c9b60af3430507de9c5859a06
#
_entry.id   330da80c9b60af3430507de9c5859a06
#
_cell.length_a   1.000
_cell.length_b   1.000
_cell.length_c   1.000
_cell.angle_alpha   90.00
_cell.angle_beta   90.00
_cell.angle_gamma   90.00
#
_symmetry.space_group_name_H-M   'P 1'
#
loop_
_entity.id
_entity.type
_entity.pdbx_description
1 polymer ?
#
loop_
_entity_poly.entity_id
_entity_poly.type
_entity_poly.pdbx_seq_one_letter_code
_entity_poly.pdbx_strand_id
1 'polypeptide(L)'
;MKEVVSTSNAPAAIGPYSQAIKANGFLFLSGQCPFDPRTGAIVGANAVEQATQVLNNMQAILEDQGLGFGDVVKVTCFIKNMGDFG
;
A
#
# COMPACT_ATOMS: atom_id res chain seq x y z
N MET A 1 -2.88 -21.79 5.63
CA MET A 1 -2.54 -21.69 4.19
C MET A 1 -2.56 -20.24 3.75
N LYS A 2 -1.61 -19.81 2.92
CA LYS A 2 -1.54 -18.42 2.48
C LYS A 2 -2.00 -18.27 1.03
N GLU A 3 -2.57 -17.11 0.72
CA GLU A 3 -2.92 -16.75 -0.65
C GLU A 3 -2.19 -15.47 -1.03
N VAL A 4 -1.62 -15.47 -2.22
CA VAL A 4 -0.97 -14.29 -2.79
C VAL A 4 -2.04 -13.37 -3.38
N VAL A 5 -1.96 -12.09 -3.05
CA VAL A 5 -2.87 -11.07 -3.57
C VAL A 5 -2.13 -10.19 -4.57
N SER A 6 -2.74 -9.95 -5.71
CA SER A 6 -2.16 -9.12 -6.76
C SER A 6 -3.27 -8.38 -7.50
N THR A 7 -3.07 -7.09 -7.73
CA THR A 7 -4.01 -6.26 -8.50
C THR A 7 -3.24 -5.28 -9.37
N SER A 8 -3.77 -4.98 -10.56
CA SER A 8 -3.18 -3.99 -11.45
C SER A 8 -3.51 -2.56 -11.03
N ASN A 9 -4.40 -2.38 -10.04
CA ASN A 9 -4.81 -1.07 -9.55
C ASN A 9 -3.86 -0.53 -8.47
N ALA A 10 -2.86 -1.31 -8.09
CA ALA A 10 -1.77 -0.89 -7.19
C ALA A 10 -0.44 -1.18 -7.88
N PRO A 11 0.66 -0.54 -7.43
CA PRO A 11 1.96 -0.77 -8.05
C PRO A 11 2.37 -2.23 -8.02
N ALA A 12 2.86 -2.74 -9.15
CA ALA A 12 3.34 -4.12 -9.24
C ALA A 12 4.58 -4.33 -8.36
N ALA A 13 4.74 -5.55 -7.88
CA ALA A 13 5.96 -5.92 -7.15
C ALA A 13 7.17 -5.84 -8.10
N ILE A 14 8.16 -5.05 -7.72
CA ILE A 14 9.37 -4.85 -8.52
C ILE A 14 10.53 -5.73 -8.04
N GLY A 15 10.25 -6.73 -7.24
CA GLY A 15 11.25 -7.63 -6.70
C GLY A 15 10.62 -8.94 -6.22
N PRO A 16 11.34 -9.76 -5.48
CA PRO A 16 10.86 -11.06 -5.02
C PRO A 16 9.93 -10.94 -3.81
N TYR A 17 8.81 -10.22 -3.98
CA TYR A 17 7.79 -10.09 -2.94
C TYR A 17 6.41 -10.00 -3.59
N SER A 18 5.36 -10.11 -2.77
CA SER A 18 3.98 -9.97 -3.22
C SER A 18 3.41 -8.63 -2.73
N GLN A 19 2.41 -8.10 -3.42
CA GLN A 19 1.71 -6.89 -2.97
C GLN A 19 1.06 -7.11 -1.61
N ALA A 20 0.45 -8.27 -1.42
CA ALA A 20 -0.15 -8.65 -0.14
C ALA A 20 -0.26 -10.17 -0.05
N ILE A 21 -0.41 -10.66 1.17
CA ILE A 21 -0.62 -12.09 1.45
C ILE A 21 -1.80 -12.20 2.40
N LYS A 22 -2.74 -13.07 2.05
CA LYS A 22 -3.85 -13.42 2.92
C LYS A 22 -3.49 -14.70 3.67
N ALA A 23 -3.51 -14.67 4.99
CA ALA A 23 -3.16 -15.82 5.82
C ALA A 23 -3.89 -15.74 7.16
N ASN A 24 -4.46 -16.86 7.56
CA ASN A 24 -5.07 -17.03 8.88
C ASN A 24 -6.07 -15.94 9.26
N GLY A 25 -6.89 -15.51 8.30
CA GLY A 25 -7.90 -14.49 8.52
C GLY A 25 -7.39 -13.05 8.51
N PHE A 26 -6.11 -12.85 8.22
CA PHE A 26 -5.50 -11.53 8.12
C PHE A 26 -5.00 -11.27 6.71
N LEU A 27 -4.99 -10.00 6.34
CA LEU A 27 -4.36 -9.54 5.11
C LEU A 27 -3.13 -8.72 5.48
N PHE A 28 -1.96 -9.17 5.02
CA PHE A 28 -0.68 -8.51 5.27
C PHE A 28 -0.25 -7.82 3.99
N LEU A 29 -0.18 -6.48 4.01
CA LEU A 29 0.29 -5.69 2.88
C LEU A 29 1.78 -5.45 2.99
N SER A 30 2.49 -5.60 1.88
CA SER A 30 3.87 -5.15 1.76
C SER A 30 3.94 -3.63 1.90
N GLY A 31 5.12 -3.10 2.18
CA GLY A 31 5.32 -1.66 2.27
C GLY A 31 4.84 -0.96 1.02
N GLN A 32 4.05 0.09 1.19
CA GLN A 32 3.53 0.88 0.09
C GLN A 32 4.30 2.18 -0.03
N CYS A 33 4.85 2.41 -1.21
CA CYS A 33 5.53 3.64 -1.57
C CYS A 33 4.63 4.44 -2.51
N PRO A 34 4.89 5.76 -2.69
CA PRO A 34 4.01 6.61 -3.51
C PRO A 34 4.26 6.43 -5.00
N PHE A 35 4.21 5.18 -5.49
CA PHE A 35 4.34 4.88 -6.91
C PHE A 35 2.99 4.98 -7.61
N ASP A 36 3.00 5.56 -8.81
CA ASP A 36 1.84 5.49 -9.72
C ASP A 36 1.75 4.05 -10.24
N PRO A 37 0.62 3.37 -10.05
CA PRO A 37 0.50 1.96 -10.50
C PRO A 37 0.60 1.79 -12.02
N ARG A 38 0.36 2.84 -12.79
CA ARG A 38 0.43 2.76 -14.26
C ARG A 38 1.83 2.98 -14.80
N THR A 39 2.62 3.85 -14.17
CA THR A 39 3.93 4.24 -14.68
C THR A 39 5.10 3.70 -13.87
N GLY A 40 4.87 3.34 -12.61
CA GLY A 40 5.92 2.92 -11.69
C GLY A 40 6.77 4.10 -11.16
N ALA A 41 6.41 5.33 -11.50
CA ALA A 41 7.15 6.51 -11.05
C ALA A 41 6.64 6.98 -9.69
N ILE A 42 7.53 7.60 -8.89
CA ILE A 42 7.16 8.22 -7.63
C ILE A 42 6.34 9.47 -7.91
N VAL A 43 5.21 9.61 -7.19
CA VAL A 43 4.28 10.72 -7.32
C VAL A 43 4.30 11.53 -6.03
N GLY A 44 4.26 12.85 -6.18
CA GLY A 44 4.15 13.76 -5.05
C GLY A 44 5.46 14.47 -4.73
N ALA A 45 5.37 15.78 -4.50
CA ALA A 45 6.51 16.65 -4.21
C ALA A 45 6.74 16.83 -2.71
N ASN A 46 5.78 16.44 -1.87
CA ASN A 46 5.85 16.61 -0.42
C ASN A 46 5.19 15.41 0.28
N ALA A 47 5.32 15.37 1.61
CA ALA A 47 4.81 14.26 2.40
C ALA A 47 3.30 14.07 2.27
N VAL A 48 2.53 15.14 2.18
CA VAL A 48 1.07 15.06 2.06
C VAL A 48 0.67 14.40 0.73
N GLU A 49 1.27 14.85 -0.38
CA GLU A 49 0.99 14.29 -1.70
C GLU A 49 1.43 12.83 -1.79
N GLN A 50 2.61 12.52 -1.25
CA GLN A 50 3.12 11.15 -1.24
C GLN A 50 2.26 10.24 -0.38
N ALA A 51 1.83 10.69 0.79
CA ALA A 51 0.93 9.92 1.66
C ALA A 51 -0.41 9.66 0.97
N THR A 52 -0.93 10.63 0.24
CA THR A 52 -2.17 10.46 -0.52
C THR A 52 -2.03 9.32 -1.53
N GLN A 53 -0.93 9.29 -2.27
CA GLN A 53 -0.69 8.21 -3.24
C GLN A 53 -0.52 6.87 -2.56
N VAL A 54 0.20 6.80 -1.44
CA VAL A 54 0.36 5.57 -0.65
C VAL A 54 -1.00 5.05 -0.20
N LEU A 55 -1.84 5.92 0.34
CA LEU A 55 -3.19 5.52 0.78
C LEU A 55 -4.06 5.06 -0.37
N ASN A 56 -3.96 5.70 -1.53
CA ASN A 56 -4.67 5.24 -2.72
C ASN A 56 -4.22 3.85 -3.14
N ASN A 57 -2.92 3.57 -3.07
CA ASN A 57 -2.38 2.25 -3.41
C ASN A 57 -2.84 1.19 -2.41
N MET A 58 -2.84 1.51 -1.12
CA MET A 58 -3.36 0.62 -0.08
C MET A 58 -4.84 0.34 -0.29
N GLN A 59 -5.62 1.37 -0.59
CA GLN A 59 -7.04 1.24 -0.84
C GLN A 59 -7.32 0.30 -2.01
N ALA A 60 -6.55 0.40 -3.08
CA ALA A 60 -6.70 -0.48 -4.24
C ALA A 60 -6.52 -1.95 -3.89
N ILE A 61 -5.53 -2.26 -3.04
CA ILE A 61 -5.29 -3.63 -2.59
C ILE A 61 -6.43 -4.11 -1.68
N LEU A 62 -6.86 -3.25 -0.75
CA LEU A 62 -7.97 -3.58 0.15
C LEU A 62 -9.26 -3.84 -0.63
N GLU A 63 -9.58 -2.97 -1.57
CA GLU A 63 -10.80 -3.10 -2.39
C GLU A 63 -10.78 -4.35 -3.25
N ASP A 64 -9.61 -4.75 -3.75
CA ASP A 64 -9.46 -6.00 -4.50
C ASP A 64 -9.92 -7.20 -3.66
N GLN A 65 -9.79 -7.10 -2.34
CA GLN A 65 -10.17 -8.16 -1.40
C GLN A 65 -11.53 -7.90 -0.73
N GLY A 66 -12.28 -6.90 -1.21
CA GLY A 66 -13.58 -6.56 -0.65
C GLY A 66 -13.50 -5.88 0.72
N LEU A 67 -12.37 -5.25 1.01
CA LEU A 67 -12.11 -4.60 2.30
C LEU A 67 -11.99 -3.09 2.13
N GLY A 68 -11.97 -2.37 3.25
CA GLY A 68 -11.75 -0.94 3.30
C GLY A 68 -10.88 -0.56 4.49
N PHE A 69 -10.61 0.72 4.65
CA PHE A 69 -9.77 1.21 5.74
C PHE A 69 -10.36 0.88 7.13
N GLY A 70 -11.68 0.70 7.23
CA GLY A 70 -12.31 0.28 8.48
C GLY A 70 -11.86 -1.09 8.98
N ASP A 71 -11.30 -1.91 8.09
CA ASP A 71 -10.82 -3.25 8.41
C ASP A 71 -9.35 -3.26 8.85
N VAL A 72 -8.66 -2.13 8.76
CA VAL A 72 -7.24 -2.02 9.11
C VAL A 72 -7.09 -1.96 10.62
N VAL A 73 -6.23 -2.84 11.17
CA VAL A 73 -6.01 -2.94 12.62
C VAL A 73 -4.62 -2.48 13.04
N LYS A 74 -3.68 -2.39 12.12
CA LYS A 74 -2.32 -1.93 12.43
C LYS A 74 -1.66 -1.36 11.18
N VAL A 75 -0.98 -0.21 11.36
CA VAL A 75 -0.18 0.42 10.29
C VAL A 75 1.15 0.87 10.90
N THR A 76 2.22 0.71 10.13
CA THR A 76 3.51 1.30 10.44
C THR A 76 3.81 2.37 9.39
N CYS A 77 4.19 3.56 9.83
CA CYS A 77 4.49 4.68 8.95
C CYS A 77 5.94 5.12 9.12
N PHE A 78 6.69 5.11 8.02
CA PHE A 78 8.06 5.62 7.99
C PHE A 78 8.07 6.93 7.21
N ILE A 79 8.58 7.98 7.83
CA ILE A 79 8.74 9.28 7.18
C ILE A 79 10.16 9.79 7.42
N LYS A 80 10.67 10.54 6.44
CA LYS A 80 12.04 11.06 6.51
C LYS A 80 12.15 12.20 7.52
N ASN A 81 11.15 13.05 7.59
CA ASN A 81 11.14 14.24 8.45
C ASN A 81 9.95 14.16 9.41
N MET A 82 10.22 13.98 10.69
CA MET A 82 9.16 13.88 11.71
C MET A 82 8.34 15.14 11.84
N GLY A 83 8.84 16.29 11.38
CA GLY A 83 8.07 17.52 11.33
C GLY A 83 6.87 17.47 10.41
N ASP A 84 6.85 16.51 9.47
CA ASP A 84 5.75 16.32 8.54
C ASP A 84 4.65 15.41 9.09
N PHE A 85 4.84 14.85 10.28
CA PHE A 85 3.91 13.85 10.81
C PHE A 85 2.49 14.39 11.00
N GLY A 86 2.38 15.62 11.46
CA GLY A 86 1.07 16.24 11.66
C GLY A 86 0.35 16.49 10.35
#